data_20c62f9577a189e3b1b4f24ba8d0bc6c
#
_entry.id   20c62f9577a189e3b1b4f24ba8d0bc6c
#
_cell.length_a   1.000
_cell.length_b   1.000
_cell.length_c   1.000
_cell.angle_alpha   90.00
_cell.angle_beta   90.00
_cell.angle_gamma   90.00
#
_symmetry.space_group_name_H-M   'P 1'
#
loop_
_entity.id
_entity.type
_entity.pdbx_description
1 polymer ?
#
loop_
_entity_poly.entity_id
_entity_poly.type
_entity_poly.pdbx_seq_one_letter_code
_entity_poly.pdbx_strand_id
1 'polypeptide(L)'
;MSSARDRWLDEGLRVLAAEGAPGVRIDRIAARLGLSKGSFHHHFAGADGYKRDLLAHYEALSVGALESAIAGVAEDASTRDVLGVLTSMIRVDDASLYRPELDVAVRAWSTTDPDVRAVQQRIDTTRIDALARVWSRAVPDAAEARRSALLPYLLAVGAAVVVPPVEVDDLRRLYELLLPLVPAD
;
A
#
# COMPACT_ATOMS: atom_id res chain seq x y z
N MET A 1 -10.24 -7.15 19.34
CA MET A 1 -10.08 -8.53 18.79
C MET A 1 -10.53 -8.48 17.33
N SER A 2 -9.67 -8.89 16.39
CA SER A 2 -10.01 -8.99 14.96
C SER A 2 -11.17 -9.98 14.77
N SER A 3 -12.14 -9.63 13.93
CA SER A 3 -13.27 -10.53 13.61
C SER A 3 -12.78 -11.77 12.86
N ALA A 4 -13.59 -12.84 12.83
CA ALA A 4 -13.25 -14.01 12.01
C ALA A 4 -13.12 -13.65 10.52
N ARG A 5 -13.92 -12.69 10.04
CA ARG A 5 -13.85 -12.18 8.67
C ARG A 5 -12.51 -11.48 8.41
N ASP A 6 -12.05 -10.62 9.33
CA ASP A 6 -10.77 -9.92 9.17
C ASP A 6 -9.61 -10.90 9.15
N ARG A 7 -9.63 -11.95 10.00
CA ARG A 7 -8.61 -13.01 9.98
C ARG A 7 -8.49 -13.69 8.61
N TRP A 8 -9.63 -13.94 7.93
CA TRP A 8 -9.63 -14.49 6.58
C TRP A 8 -8.98 -13.53 5.57
N LEU A 9 -9.26 -12.23 5.68
CA LEU A 9 -8.71 -11.22 4.78
C LEU A 9 -7.21 -11.00 5.03
N ASP A 10 -6.80 -10.87 6.30
CA ASP A 10 -5.40 -10.71 6.67
C ASP A 10 -4.54 -11.89 6.22
N GLU A 11 -5.02 -13.13 6.45
CA GLU A 11 -4.30 -14.32 5.98
C GLU A 11 -4.29 -14.42 4.46
N GLY A 12 -5.38 -14.01 3.81
CA GLY A 12 -5.43 -13.92 2.34
C GLY A 12 -4.37 -12.98 1.77
N LEU A 13 -4.16 -11.82 2.39
CA LEU A 13 -3.10 -10.88 1.99
C LEU A 13 -1.70 -11.44 2.25
N ARG A 14 -1.49 -12.16 3.38
CA ARG A 14 -0.20 -12.83 3.63
C ARG A 14 0.11 -13.90 2.58
N VAL A 15 -0.90 -14.71 2.22
CA VAL A 15 -0.75 -15.71 1.15
C VAL A 15 -0.48 -15.04 -0.20
N LEU A 16 -1.20 -13.96 -0.51
CA LEU A 16 -1.01 -13.20 -1.74
C LEU A 16 0.43 -12.64 -1.83
N ALA A 17 0.95 -12.07 -0.76
CA ALA A 17 2.32 -11.55 -0.71
C ALA A 17 3.36 -12.66 -0.89
N ALA A 18 3.16 -13.83 -0.26
CA ALA A 18 4.15 -14.91 -0.26
C ALA A 18 4.10 -15.80 -1.51
N GLU A 19 2.91 -16.03 -2.06
CA GLU A 19 2.67 -17.06 -3.10
C GLU A 19 2.03 -16.50 -4.38
N GLY A 20 1.72 -15.20 -4.40
CA GLY A 20 0.98 -14.56 -5.50
C GLY A 20 -0.49 -14.98 -5.57
N ALA A 21 -1.19 -14.51 -6.61
CA ALA A 21 -2.62 -14.78 -6.82
C ALA A 21 -2.98 -16.28 -6.89
N PRO A 22 -2.17 -17.17 -7.50
CA PRO A 22 -2.47 -18.60 -7.51
C PRO A 22 -2.47 -19.27 -6.13
N GLY A 23 -1.79 -18.66 -5.14
CA GLY A 23 -1.77 -19.11 -3.75
C GLY A 23 -3.06 -18.82 -2.99
N VAL A 24 -3.85 -17.83 -3.41
CA VAL A 24 -5.08 -17.39 -2.74
C VAL A 24 -6.19 -18.43 -2.95
N ARG A 25 -6.14 -19.50 -2.15
CA ARG A 25 -7.09 -20.62 -2.20
C ARG A 25 -7.79 -20.79 -0.87
N ILE A 26 -9.11 -20.89 -0.90
CA ILE A 26 -9.98 -20.96 0.29
C ILE A 26 -9.59 -22.14 1.19
N ASP A 27 -9.34 -23.31 0.61
CA ASP A 27 -8.95 -24.53 1.34
C ASP A 27 -7.61 -24.35 2.08
N ARG A 28 -6.67 -23.67 1.45
CA ARG A 28 -5.34 -23.42 2.00
C ARG A 28 -5.38 -22.39 3.12
N ILE A 29 -6.13 -21.29 2.91
CA ILE A 29 -6.31 -20.25 3.93
C ILE A 29 -7.07 -20.80 5.14
N ALA A 30 -8.13 -21.61 4.92
CA ALA A 30 -8.85 -22.31 5.98
C ALA A 30 -7.92 -23.15 6.86
N ALA A 31 -7.06 -23.95 6.21
CA ALA A 31 -6.10 -24.80 6.91
C ALA A 31 -5.11 -24.00 7.77
N ARG A 32 -4.58 -22.89 7.25
CA ARG A 32 -3.67 -22.00 7.99
C ARG A 32 -4.33 -21.35 9.20
N LEU A 33 -5.62 -20.99 9.08
CA LEU A 33 -6.39 -20.37 10.15
C LEU A 33 -6.94 -21.36 11.17
N GLY A 34 -6.91 -22.68 10.89
CA GLY A 34 -7.59 -23.68 11.67
C GLY A 34 -9.12 -23.54 11.63
N LEU A 35 -9.67 -23.02 10.52
CA LEU A 35 -11.10 -22.76 10.33
C LEU A 35 -11.72 -23.74 9.34
N SER A 36 -13.03 -23.99 9.47
CA SER A 36 -13.77 -24.83 8.54
C SER A 36 -14.19 -24.06 7.28
N LYS A 37 -14.45 -24.78 6.17
CA LYS A 37 -15.09 -24.21 4.97
C LYS A 37 -16.46 -23.60 5.28
N GLY A 38 -17.20 -24.11 6.28
CA GLY A 38 -18.46 -23.54 6.74
C GLY A 38 -18.28 -22.11 7.26
N SER A 39 -17.19 -21.84 8.00
CA SER A 39 -16.85 -20.49 8.46
C SER A 39 -16.64 -19.52 7.28
N PHE A 40 -16.03 -19.96 6.18
CA PHE A 40 -15.86 -19.17 4.97
C PHE A 40 -17.22 -18.72 4.39
N HIS A 41 -18.13 -19.67 4.17
CA HIS A 41 -19.44 -19.41 3.56
C HIS A 41 -20.35 -18.55 4.46
N HIS A 42 -20.07 -18.47 5.77
CA HIS A 42 -20.75 -17.54 6.66
C HIS A 42 -20.34 -16.08 6.42
N HIS A 43 -19.13 -15.85 5.94
CA HIS A 43 -18.57 -14.50 5.79
C HIS A 43 -18.51 -13.99 4.35
N PHE A 44 -18.44 -14.90 3.36
CA PHE A 44 -18.19 -14.53 1.96
C PHE A 44 -19.14 -15.24 0.99
N ALA A 45 -19.58 -14.49 -0.02
CA ALA A 45 -20.44 -14.99 -1.10
C ALA A 45 -19.59 -15.69 -2.19
N GLY A 46 -18.97 -16.82 -1.83
CA GLY A 46 -18.12 -17.60 -2.74
C GLY A 46 -16.76 -16.97 -3.01
N ALA A 47 -16.02 -17.55 -3.95
CA ALA A 47 -14.67 -17.11 -4.28
C ALA A 47 -14.60 -15.69 -4.83
N ASP A 48 -15.54 -15.30 -5.70
CA ASP A 48 -15.60 -13.95 -6.27
C ASP A 48 -15.93 -12.91 -5.21
N GLY A 49 -16.82 -13.24 -4.27
CA GLY A 49 -17.11 -12.39 -3.11
C GLY A 49 -15.87 -12.19 -2.25
N TYR A 50 -15.15 -13.28 -1.96
CA TYR A 50 -13.90 -13.20 -1.22
C TYR A 50 -12.83 -12.37 -1.93
N LYS A 51 -12.66 -12.55 -3.24
CA LYS A 51 -11.72 -11.75 -4.05
C LYS A 51 -12.03 -10.25 -3.93
N ARG A 52 -13.30 -9.86 -4.10
CA ARG A 52 -13.72 -8.46 -3.96
C ARG A 52 -13.42 -7.90 -2.58
N ASP A 53 -13.75 -8.65 -1.54
CA ASP A 53 -13.54 -8.23 -0.16
C ASP A 53 -12.05 -8.16 0.19
N LEU A 54 -11.23 -9.08 -0.34
CA LEU A 54 -9.77 -9.08 -0.18
C LEU A 54 -9.14 -7.84 -0.83
N LEU A 55 -9.57 -7.52 -2.05
CA LEU A 55 -9.08 -6.34 -2.76
C LEU A 55 -9.52 -5.03 -2.08
N ALA A 56 -10.76 -4.96 -1.58
CA ALA A 56 -11.24 -3.81 -0.81
C ALA A 56 -10.45 -3.64 0.51
N HIS A 57 -10.13 -4.75 1.18
CA HIS A 57 -9.29 -4.74 2.38
C HIS A 57 -7.86 -4.25 2.08
N TYR A 58 -7.28 -4.73 0.99
CA TYR A 58 -5.97 -4.24 0.52
C TYR A 58 -6.00 -2.75 0.19
N GLU A 59 -7.02 -2.27 -0.53
CA GLU A 59 -7.19 -0.86 -0.87
C GLU A 59 -7.28 0.00 0.39
N ALA A 60 -8.12 -0.40 1.36
CA ALA A 60 -8.27 0.31 2.63
C ALA A 60 -6.97 0.39 3.43
N LEU A 61 -6.20 -0.71 3.52
CA LEU A 61 -4.90 -0.73 4.19
C LEU A 61 -3.88 0.15 3.46
N SER A 62 -3.85 0.06 2.12
CA SER A 62 -2.85 0.73 1.29
C SER A 62 -3.01 2.25 1.24
N VAL A 63 -4.27 2.72 1.23
CA VAL A 63 -4.59 4.15 1.19
C VAL A 63 -4.68 4.71 2.60
N GLY A 64 -5.38 4.01 3.50
CA GLY A 64 -5.65 4.50 4.85
C GLY A 64 -4.39 4.73 5.68
N ALA A 65 -3.35 3.91 5.51
CA ALA A 65 -2.07 4.10 6.20
C ALA A 65 -1.40 5.42 5.81
N LEU A 66 -1.35 5.75 4.52
CA LEU A 66 -0.77 7.00 4.02
C LEU A 66 -1.60 8.22 4.45
N GLU A 67 -2.91 8.16 4.28
CA GLU A 67 -3.80 9.27 4.67
C GLU A 67 -3.77 9.53 6.17
N SER A 68 -3.77 8.47 6.99
CA SER A 68 -3.64 8.59 8.44
C SER A 68 -2.30 9.18 8.86
N ALA A 69 -1.22 8.80 8.18
CA ALA A 69 0.09 9.34 8.44
C ALA A 69 0.16 10.85 8.13
N ILE A 70 -0.41 11.29 6.99
CA ILE A 70 -0.48 12.69 6.62
C ILE A 70 -1.36 13.48 7.60
N ALA A 71 -2.53 12.94 7.96
CA ALA A 71 -3.46 13.58 8.88
C ALA A 71 -2.93 13.67 10.32
N GLY A 72 -2.00 12.79 10.71
CA GLY A 72 -1.35 12.81 12.02
C GLY A 72 -0.26 13.87 12.20
N VAL A 73 0.12 14.56 11.11
CA VAL A 73 1.11 15.64 11.17
C VAL A 73 0.40 16.97 11.44
N ALA A 74 1.08 17.89 12.14
CA ALA A 74 0.53 19.22 12.44
C ALA A 74 0.10 19.96 11.16
N GLU A 75 -1.00 20.70 11.23
CA GLU A 75 -1.60 21.35 10.05
C GLU A 75 -0.67 22.42 9.45
N ASP A 76 0.14 23.06 10.28
CA ASP A 76 1.14 24.07 9.92
C ASP A 76 2.53 23.48 9.58
N ALA A 77 2.68 22.16 9.58
CA ALA A 77 3.94 21.50 9.23
C ALA A 77 4.30 21.75 7.77
N SER A 78 5.58 22.01 7.51
CA SER A 78 6.10 22.19 6.16
C SER A 78 5.98 20.91 5.32
N THR A 79 6.00 21.06 3.99
CA THR A 79 6.07 19.93 3.05
C THR A 79 7.21 18.97 3.42
N ARG A 80 8.38 19.51 3.77
CA ARG A 80 9.56 18.72 4.17
C ARG A 80 9.31 17.95 5.45
N ASP A 81 8.64 18.52 6.45
CA ASP A 81 8.33 17.84 7.71
C ASP A 81 7.37 16.68 7.49
N VAL A 82 6.30 16.90 6.69
CA VAL A 82 5.37 15.82 6.34
C VAL A 82 6.08 14.67 5.63
N LEU A 83 6.90 14.97 4.61
CA LEU A 83 7.66 13.95 3.88
C LEU A 83 8.69 13.26 4.79
N GLY A 84 9.29 13.97 5.75
CA GLY A 84 10.18 13.41 6.77
C GLY A 84 9.46 12.40 7.67
N VAL A 85 8.25 12.72 8.13
CA VAL A 85 7.40 11.78 8.90
C VAL A 85 7.08 10.55 8.06
N LEU A 86 6.63 10.71 6.81
CA LEU A 86 6.33 9.59 5.92
C LEU A 86 7.57 8.69 5.70
N THR A 87 8.75 9.31 5.52
CA THR A 87 10.02 8.58 5.39
C THR A 87 10.32 7.76 6.64
N SER A 88 10.09 8.30 7.84
CA SER A 88 10.32 7.60 9.11
C SER A 88 9.40 6.39 9.32
N MET A 89 8.27 6.33 8.62
CA MET A 89 7.31 5.22 8.66
C MET A 89 7.64 4.10 7.67
N ILE A 90 8.71 4.22 6.89
CA ILE A 90 9.26 3.14 6.06
C ILE A 90 10.12 2.27 6.96
N ARG A 91 9.55 1.12 7.43
CA ARG A 91 10.16 0.26 8.45
C ARG A 91 9.94 -1.21 8.12
N VAL A 92 10.68 -2.07 8.82
CA VAL A 92 10.54 -3.53 8.73
C VAL A 92 9.53 -4.00 9.79
N ASP A 93 8.27 -3.57 9.70
CA ASP A 93 7.20 -4.03 10.60
C ASP A 93 5.82 -3.93 9.94
N ASP A 94 4.80 -4.49 10.61
CA ASP A 94 3.41 -4.49 10.12
C ASP A 94 2.79 -3.09 10.02
N ALA A 95 3.35 -2.08 10.69
CA ALA A 95 2.91 -0.70 10.62
C ALA A 95 3.60 0.10 9.51
N SER A 96 4.49 -0.52 8.72
CA SER A 96 5.20 0.12 7.62
C SER A 96 4.24 0.60 6.52
N LEU A 97 4.52 1.80 5.98
CA LEU A 97 3.88 2.29 4.75
C LEU A 97 4.36 1.53 3.50
N TYR A 98 5.47 0.81 3.60
CA TYR A 98 6.09 0.09 2.51
C TYR A 98 5.93 -1.41 2.70
N ARG A 99 5.18 -2.06 1.81
CA ARG A 99 4.91 -3.50 1.79
C ARG A 99 5.21 -4.07 0.41
N PRO A 100 6.50 -4.19 0.05
CA PRO A 100 6.93 -4.47 -1.32
C PRO A 100 6.38 -5.79 -1.86
N GLU A 101 6.38 -6.87 -1.08
CA GLU A 101 5.94 -8.19 -1.53
C GLU A 101 4.46 -8.17 -1.91
N LEU A 102 3.63 -7.50 -1.12
CA LEU A 102 2.20 -7.39 -1.38
C LEU A 102 1.92 -6.48 -2.58
N ASP A 103 2.57 -5.30 -2.64
CA ASP A 103 2.42 -4.38 -3.76
C ASP A 103 2.85 -5.02 -5.09
N VAL A 104 3.95 -5.77 -5.11
CA VAL A 104 4.42 -6.52 -6.29
C VAL A 104 3.43 -7.63 -6.68
N ALA A 105 2.93 -8.40 -5.72
CA ALA A 105 1.98 -9.48 -5.98
C ALA A 105 0.68 -8.97 -6.59
N VAL A 106 0.12 -7.84 -6.07
CA VAL A 106 -1.10 -7.24 -6.61
C VAL A 106 -0.83 -6.63 -8.00
N ARG A 107 0.30 -5.96 -8.22
CA ARG A 107 0.68 -5.43 -9.53
C ARG A 107 0.82 -6.55 -10.57
N ALA A 108 1.47 -7.66 -10.21
CA ALA A 108 1.57 -8.83 -11.07
C ALA A 108 0.17 -9.39 -11.42
N TRP A 109 -0.70 -9.52 -10.43
CA TRP A 109 -2.08 -9.98 -10.64
C TRP A 109 -2.88 -9.02 -11.53
N SER A 110 -2.69 -7.72 -11.40
CA SER A 110 -3.38 -6.69 -12.19
C SER A 110 -3.08 -6.77 -13.70
N THR A 111 -2.01 -7.47 -14.10
CA THR A 111 -1.68 -7.67 -15.52
C THR A 111 -2.65 -8.61 -16.23
N THR A 112 -3.27 -9.53 -15.48
CA THR A 112 -4.13 -10.59 -16.02
C THR A 112 -5.59 -10.48 -15.59
N ASP A 113 -5.91 -9.67 -14.57
CA ASP A 113 -7.24 -9.54 -13.98
C ASP A 113 -7.73 -8.07 -14.02
N PRO A 114 -8.80 -7.76 -14.77
CA PRO A 114 -9.28 -6.38 -14.94
C PRO A 114 -9.84 -5.76 -13.65
N ASP A 115 -10.43 -6.56 -12.75
CA ASP A 115 -10.95 -6.05 -11.47
C ASP A 115 -9.80 -5.62 -10.58
N VAL A 116 -8.74 -6.45 -10.52
CA VAL A 116 -7.52 -6.14 -9.76
C VAL A 116 -6.84 -4.90 -10.34
N ARG A 117 -6.78 -4.78 -11.67
CA ARG A 117 -6.25 -3.60 -12.34
C ARG A 117 -7.01 -2.32 -11.97
N ALA A 118 -8.34 -2.38 -11.93
CA ALA A 118 -9.16 -1.24 -11.54
C ALA A 118 -8.92 -0.81 -10.09
N VAL A 119 -8.76 -1.78 -9.16
CA VAL A 119 -8.40 -1.50 -7.76
C VAL A 119 -7.01 -0.87 -7.68
N GLN A 120 -6.00 -1.47 -8.35
CA GLN A 120 -4.64 -0.94 -8.33
C GLN A 120 -4.56 0.48 -8.89
N GLN A 121 -5.30 0.77 -9.96
CA GLN A 121 -5.37 2.11 -10.53
C GLN A 121 -5.95 3.13 -9.54
N ARG A 122 -6.98 2.78 -8.78
CA ARG A 122 -7.53 3.65 -7.74
C ARG A 122 -6.50 3.91 -6.62
N ILE A 123 -5.83 2.85 -6.15
CA ILE A 123 -4.78 2.97 -5.13
C ILE A 123 -3.67 3.91 -5.61
N ASP A 124 -3.14 3.69 -6.81
CA ASP A 124 -2.07 4.50 -7.38
C ASP A 124 -2.50 5.97 -7.49
N THR A 125 -3.70 6.21 -8.03
CA THR A 125 -4.26 7.57 -8.16
C THR A 125 -4.41 8.24 -6.80
N THR A 126 -5.02 7.56 -5.83
CA THR A 126 -5.27 8.13 -4.49
C THR A 126 -3.97 8.44 -3.74
N ARG A 127 -2.98 7.54 -3.82
CA ARG A 127 -1.67 7.77 -3.20
C ARG A 127 -0.92 8.95 -3.84
N ILE A 128 -0.93 9.04 -5.18
CA ILE A 128 -0.30 10.16 -5.90
C ILE A 128 -1.01 11.47 -5.56
N ASP A 129 -2.35 11.47 -5.51
CA ASP A 129 -3.13 12.67 -5.17
C ASP A 129 -2.91 13.10 -3.72
N ALA A 130 -2.78 12.16 -2.79
CA ALA A 130 -2.44 12.45 -1.39
C ALA A 130 -1.06 13.13 -1.29
N LEU A 131 -0.05 12.59 -1.97
CA LEU A 131 1.28 13.20 -2.03
C LEU A 131 1.26 14.56 -2.73
N ALA A 132 0.49 14.73 -3.81
CA ALA A 132 0.35 15.99 -4.52
C ALA A 132 -0.25 17.09 -3.62
N ARG A 133 -1.22 16.75 -2.76
CA ARG A 133 -1.74 17.69 -1.74
C ARG A 133 -0.66 18.11 -0.73
N VAL A 134 0.25 17.22 -0.36
CA VAL A 134 1.41 17.60 0.48
C VAL A 134 2.31 18.56 -0.28
N TRP A 135 2.67 18.24 -1.51
CA TRP A 135 3.55 19.07 -2.34
C TRP A 135 2.96 20.43 -2.71
N SER A 136 1.62 20.55 -2.79
CA SER A 136 0.96 21.83 -3.12
C SER A 136 1.16 22.94 -2.07
N ARG A 137 1.69 22.61 -0.89
CA ARG A 137 2.08 23.58 0.13
C ARG A 137 3.32 24.38 -0.31
N ALA A 138 4.34 23.70 -0.85
CA ALA A 138 5.60 24.30 -1.32
C ALA A 138 5.59 24.65 -2.82
N VAL A 139 4.71 24.04 -3.62
CA VAL A 139 4.63 24.21 -5.07
C VAL A 139 3.20 24.60 -5.46
N PRO A 140 2.93 25.90 -5.69
CA PRO A 140 1.56 26.39 -5.96
C PRO A 140 0.95 25.90 -7.28
N ASP A 141 1.76 25.59 -8.30
CA ASP A 141 1.26 25.03 -9.57
C ASP A 141 0.86 23.57 -9.37
N ALA A 142 -0.43 23.26 -9.59
CA ALA A 142 -0.99 21.94 -9.34
C ALA A 142 -0.37 20.83 -10.21
N ALA A 143 0.01 21.14 -11.47
CA ALA A 143 0.64 20.18 -12.35
C ALA A 143 2.07 19.88 -11.90
N GLU A 144 2.79 20.89 -11.43
CA GLU A 144 4.13 20.73 -10.88
C GLU A 144 4.11 20.00 -9.53
N ALA A 145 3.17 20.33 -8.62
CA ALA A 145 2.97 19.60 -7.37
C ALA A 145 2.69 18.09 -7.62
N ARG A 146 1.88 17.79 -8.64
CA ARG A 146 1.62 16.41 -9.03
C ARG A 146 2.87 15.73 -9.63
N ARG A 147 3.66 16.41 -10.44
CA ARG A 147 4.94 15.88 -10.94
C ARG A 147 5.93 15.60 -9.81
N SER A 148 6.01 16.52 -8.85
CA SER A 148 6.85 16.35 -7.67
C SER A 148 6.43 15.14 -6.81
N ALA A 149 5.13 14.91 -6.68
CA ALA A 149 4.58 13.75 -5.98
C ALA A 149 4.94 12.40 -6.65
N LEU A 150 5.15 12.39 -7.98
CA LEU A 150 5.55 11.18 -8.69
C LEU A 150 6.94 10.69 -8.26
N LEU A 151 7.86 11.57 -7.87
CA LEU A 151 9.22 11.20 -7.52
C LEU A 151 9.27 10.21 -6.34
N PRO A 152 8.74 10.54 -5.15
CA PRO A 152 8.71 9.60 -4.04
C PRO A 152 7.87 8.35 -4.36
N TYR A 153 6.77 8.52 -5.09
CA TYR A 153 5.91 7.40 -5.43
C TYR A 153 6.61 6.37 -6.34
N LEU A 154 7.23 6.83 -7.43
CA LEU A 154 7.96 5.97 -8.36
C LEU A 154 9.21 5.35 -7.72
N LEU A 155 9.84 6.05 -6.78
CA LEU A 155 10.96 5.49 -6.02
C LEU A 155 10.53 4.27 -5.20
N ALA A 156 9.39 4.35 -4.48
CA ALA A 156 8.86 3.22 -3.73
C ALA A 156 8.50 2.04 -4.64
N VAL A 157 7.80 2.31 -5.75
CA VAL A 157 7.42 1.27 -6.73
C VAL A 157 8.66 0.64 -7.36
N GLY A 158 9.63 1.46 -7.79
CA GLY A 158 10.88 0.97 -8.37
C GLY A 158 11.69 0.12 -7.41
N ALA A 159 11.81 0.56 -6.16
CA ALA A 159 12.51 -0.18 -5.11
C ALA A 159 11.91 -1.57 -4.85
N ALA A 160 10.59 -1.70 -4.97
CA ALA A 160 9.90 -2.99 -4.81
C ALA A 160 10.11 -3.94 -6.00
N VAL A 161 10.25 -3.40 -7.23
CA VAL A 161 10.25 -4.18 -8.48
C VAL A 161 11.64 -4.62 -8.92
N VAL A 162 12.70 -3.89 -8.55
CA VAL A 162 14.09 -4.30 -8.89
C VAL A 162 14.44 -5.65 -8.25
N VAL A 163 15.34 -6.40 -8.86
CA VAL A 163 15.72 -7.74 -8.40
C VAL A 163 17.22 -7.78 -8.07
N PRO A 164 17.59 -8.06 -6.81
CA PRO A 164 16.71 -8.18 -5.63
C PRO A 164 16.04 -6.85 -5.29
N PRO A 165 14.90 -6.85 -4.55
CA PRO A 165 14.30 -5.60 -4.06
C PRO A 165 15.26 -4.78 -3.21
N VAL A 166 15.11 -3.45 -3.25
CA VAL A 166 15.91 -2.56 -2.42
C VAL A 166 15.54 -2.76 -0.95
N GLU A 167 16.54 -2.95 -0.10
CA GLU A 167 16.36 -3.08 1.34
C GLU A 167 15.66 -1.85 1.93
N VAL A 168 14.81 -2.07 2.93
CA VAL A 168 13.98 -1.02 3.56
C VAL A 168 14.84 0.14 4.07
N ASP A 169 15.99 -0.17 4.69
CA ASP A 169 16.89 0.85 5.21
C ASP A 169 17.56 1.67 4.10
N ASP A 170 17.88 1.06 2.98
CA ASP A 170 18.45 1.77 1.83
C ASP A 170 17.39 2.64 1.15
N LEU A 171 16.15 2.15 1.02
CA LEU A 171 15.05 2.96 0.53
C LEU A 171 14.82 4.19 1.41
N ARG A 172 14.82 4.02 2.74
CA ARG A 172 14.68 5.15 3.68
C ARG A 172 15.80 6.17 3.49
N ARG A 173 17.06 5.73 3.37
CA ARG A 173 18.20 6.61 3.09
C ARG A 173 18.07 7.36 1.78
N LEU A 174 17.53 6.72 0.72
CA LEU A 174 17.24 7.40 -0.54
C LEU A 174 16.24 8.52 -0.37
N TYR A 175 15.19 8.32 0.42
CA TYR A 175 14.24 9.41 0.75
C TYR A 175 14.90 10.52 1.57
N GLU A 176 15.74 10.19 2.55
CA GLU A 176 16.48 11.18 3.35
C GLU A 176 17.38 12.06 2.47
N LEU A 177 17.97 11.51 1.39
CA LEU A 177 18.74 12.27 0.40
C LEU A 177 17.86 13.23 -0.42
N LEU A 178 16.56 12.94 -0.57
CA LEU A 178 15.64 13.79 -1.33
C LEU A 178 15.05 14.93 -0.49
N LEU A 179 14.95 14.77 0.84
CA LEU A 179 14.33 15.76 1.72
C LEU A 179 14.96 17.18 1.59
N PRO A 180 16.29 17.35 1.50
CA PRO A 180 16.91 18.68 1.31
C PRO A 180 16.54 19.35 -0.02
N LEU A 181 16.09 18.59 -1.02
CA LEU A 181 15.71 19.09 -2.34
C LEU A 181 14.25 19.63 -2.37
N VAL A 182 13.46 19.37 -1.32
CA VAL A 182 12.11 19.89 -1.18
C VAL A 182 12.19 21.41 -0.97
N PRO A 183 11.51 22.23 -1.80
CA PRO A 183 11.47 23.67 -1.60
C PRO A 183 11.00 24.05 -0.19
N ALA A 184 11.36 25.23 0.27
CA ALA A 184 10.74 25.80 1.46
C ALA A 184 9.30 26.26 1.13
N ASP A 185 8.39 26.04 2.07
CA ASP A 185 7.00 26.51 1.98
C ASP A 185 6.94 28.01 2.17
#